data_2ab46bfdfc8a49494693362574422ff8
#
_entry.id   2ab46bfdfc8a49494693362574422ff8
#
_cell.length_a   1.000
_cell.length_b   1.000
_cell.length_c   1.000
_cell.angle_alpha   90.00
_cell.angle_beta   90.00
_cell.angle_gamma   90.00
#
_symmetry.space_group_name_H-M   'P 1'
#
loop_
_entity.id
_entity.type
_entity.pdbx_description
1 polymer ?
#
loop_
_entity_poly.entity_id
_entity_poly.type
_entity_poly.pdbx_seq_one_letter_code
_entity_poly.pdbx_strand_id
1 'polypeptide(L)'
;MSSSTHTNFKQYLATAKPNGVAIPAGLQDLLTAVVNTCSTLSHEVAQGALIGLLGSAGTGNVQGEVQQKLDIIANDLLIDGVKACQSLAGLASEEMELPVPIQGTGDYLLLFDPLDGSSNIDVNVSIGTIFSILKKQDPQAPLQTSDFLLSGRHQVAAGYVVYGPQTTMALTLGDGVVMFTLNKVTGEFLLIKDAVTIAHSTKEFAINMSNMRHWADPVRRYVEECLAGAGGARSKDFNMRWIASMVADVHRVLSRGGVFMYPWDQREPNKPGKLRLMYEANPMSFLVEQAGGASTNGTELIMDLQPTDLHERVSVMLGSKEEIDLLRQDRKSTRLNSSHGYISYAVFCLK
;
A
#
# COMPACT_ATOMS: atom_id res chain seq x y z
N MET A 1 -21.13 1.86 -32.20
CA MET A 1 -20.61 2.01 -30.84
C MET A 1 -19.98 3.38 -30.74
N SER A 2 -20.53 4.27 -29.90
CA SER A 2 -19.98 5.62 -29.69
C SER A 2 -18.59 5.49 -29.13
N SER A 3 -17.56 6.02 -29.81
CA SER A 3 -16.21 6.14 -29.28
C SER A 3 -16.24 7.18 -28.18
N SER A 4 -16.50 6.79 -26.94
CA SER A 4 -16.21 7.65 -25.80
C SER A 4 -14.67 7.82 -25.77
N THR A 5 -14.21 9.02 -26.08
CA THR A 5 -12.80 9.39 -25.97
C THR A 5 -12.47 9.45 -24.47
N HIS A 6 -11.95 8.36 -23.90
CA HIS A 6 -11.45 8.34 -22.53
C HIS A 6 -10.21 9.20 -22.43
N THR A 7 -10.08 9.98 -21.37
CA THR A 7 -8.87 10.74 -21.05
C THR A 7 -7.75 9.76 -20.75
N ASN A 8 -6.63 9.82 -21.50
CA ASN A 8 -5.47 9.01 -21.17
C ASN A 8 -4.65 9.63 -20.02
N PHE A 9 -3.73 8.85 -19.46
CA PHE A 9 -2.97 9.25 -18.28
C PHE A 9 -2.18 10.55 -18.49
N LYS A 10 -1.54 10.71 -19.65
CA LYS A 10 -0.78 11.92 -19.98
C LYS A 10 -1.67 13.15 -20.08
N GLN A 11 -2.85 13.02 -20.69
CA GLN A 11 -3.86 14.10 -20.76
C GLN A 11 -4.36 14.46 -19.36
N TYR A 12 -4.60 13.46 -18.50
CA TYR A 12 -4.99 13.69 -17.11
C TYR A 12 -3.93 14.51 -16.37
N LEU A 13 -2.66 14.11 -16.41
CA LEU A 13 -1.57 14.84 -15.76
C LEU A 13 -1.44 16.28 -16.23
N ALA A 14 -1.65 16.52 -17.53
CA ALA A 14 -1.56 17.87 -18.12
C ALA A 14 -2.71 18.81 -17.69
N THR A 15 -3.86 18.27 -17.30
CA THR A 15 -5.07 19.05 -17.00
C THR A 15 -5.47 19.05 -15.54
N ALA A 16 -5.07 18.03 -14.77
CA ALA A 16 -5.39 17.91 -13.35
C ALA A 16 -4.73 19.02 -12.52
N LYS A 17 -5.48 19.52 -11.56
CA LYS A 17 -5.04 20.57 -10.62
C LYS A 17 -5.39 20.19 -9.18
N PRO A 18 -4.69 19.22 -8.61
CA PRO A 18 -4.91 18.83 -7.22
C PRO A 18 -4.77 20.07 -6.31
N ASN A 19 -5.73 20.26 -5.42
CA ASN A 19 -5.81 21.45 -4.56
C ASN A 19 -5.72 22.78 -5.34
N GLY A 20 -6.17 22.82 -6.60
CA GLY A 20 -6.16 24.00 -7.47
C GLY A 20 -4.79 24.32 -8.10
N VAL A 21 -3.76 23.50 -7.90
CA VAL A 21 -2.38 23.73 -8.38
C VAL A 21 -2.06 22.76 -9.52
N ALA A 22 -1.45 23.26 -10.60
CA ALA A 22 -0.98 22.41 -11.70
C ALA A 22 0.14 21.48 -11.22
N ILE A 23 0.14 20.24 -11.70
CA ILE A 23 1.17 19.26 -11.39
C ILE A 23 2.51 19.72 -11.98
N PRO A 24 3.61 19.82 -11.19
CA PRO A 24 4.91 20.22 -11.72
C PRO A 24 5.39 19.28 -12.83
N ALA A 25 6.05 19.82 -13.87
CA ALA A 25 6.49 19.06 -15.03
C ALA A 25 7.38 17.86 -14.62
N GLY A 26 8.32 18.04 -13.68
CA GLY A 26 9.18 16.96 -13.21
C GLY A 26 8.40 15.84 -12.51
N LEU A 27 7.29 16.13 -11.82
CA LEU A 27 6.41 15.10 -11.25
C LEU A 27 5.60 14.39 -12.33
N GLN A 28 5.12 15.13 -13.36
CA GLN A 28 4.44 14.54 -14.52
C GLN A 28 5.36 13.55 -15.25
N ASP A 29 6.62 13.92 -15.48
CA ASP A 29 7.61 13.09 -16.16
C ASP A 29 7.90 11.82 -15.36
N LEU A 30 8.13 11.94 -14.04
CA LEU A 30 8.38 10.81 -13.16
C LEU A 30 7.18 9.85 -13.12
N LEU A 31 5.97 10.36 -12.90
CA LEU A 31 4.76 9.55 -12.90
C LEU A 31 4.53 8.85 -14.25
N THR A 32 4.81 9.55 -15.36
CA THR A 32 4.70 8.97 -16.71
C THR A 32 5.69 7.83 -16.88
N ALA A 33 6.93 7.97 -16.41
CA ALA A 33 7.94 6.92 -16.48
C ALA A 33 7.53 5.68 -15.67
N VAL A 34 7.09 5.86 -14.43
CA VAL A 34 6.61 4.76 -13.57
C VAL A 34 5.43 4.03 -14.24
N VAL A 35 4.43 4.77 -14.73
CA VAL A 35 3.21 4.18 -15.31
C VAL A 35 3.50 3.46 -16.64
N ASN A 36 4.39 3.97 -17.46
CA ASN A 36 4.83 3.30 -18.69
C ASN A 36 5.56 1.99 -18.36
N THR A 37 6.40 1.98 -17.33
CA THR A 37 7.06 0.75 -16.87
C THR A 37 6.04 -0.27 -16.36
N CYS A 38 5.04 0.16 -15.60
CA CYS A 38 3.95 -0.72 -15.17
C CYS A 38 3.13 -1.28 -16.35
N SER A 39 2.97 -0.52 -17.45
CA SER A 39 2.37 -1.04 -18.69
C SER A 39 3.20 -2.17 -19.30
N THR A 40 4.53 -2.01 -19.35
CA THR A 40 5.46 -3.06 -19.79
C THR A 40 5.38 -4.27 -18.87
N LEU A 41 5.46 -4.05 -17.56
CA LEU A 41 5.38 -5.13 -16.57
C LEU A 41 4.05 -5.89 -16.64
N SER A 42 2.94 -5.21 -16.91
CA SER A 42 1.65 -5.87 -17.16
C SER A 42 1.70 -6.87 -18.32
N HIS A 43 2.48 -6.55 -19.35
CA HIS A 43 2.68 -7.44 -20.49
C HIS A 43 3.52 -8.67 -20.09
N GLU A 44 4.63 -8.45 -19.37
CA GLU A 44 5.51 -9.52 -18.89
C GLU A 44 4.77 -10.48 -17.94
N VAL A 45 4.02 -9.93 -16.97
CA VAL A 45 3.18 -10.73 -16.06
C VAL A 45 2.18 -11.58 -16.82
N ALA A 46 1.55 -11.04 -17.86
CA ALA A 46 0.58 -11.79 -18.68
C ALA A 46 1.21 -12.92 -19.52
N GLN A 47 2.50 -12.84 -19.81
CA GLN A 47 3.26 -13.89 -20.49
C GLN A 47 3.65 -15.04 -19.54
N GLY A 48 3.95 -14.71 -18.28
CA GLY A 48 4.17 -15.68 -17.19
C GLY A 48 5.08 -16.85 -17.57
N ALA A 49 4.50 -18.05 -17.58
CA ALA A 49 5.20 -19.30 -17.88
C ALA A 49 5.84 -19.34 -19.29
N LEU A 50 5.27 -18.63 -20.28
CA LEU A 50 5.74 -18.67 -21.67
C LEU A 50 7.15 -18.12 -21.82
N ILE A 51 7.54 -17.19 -20.99
CA ILE A 51 8.86 -16.55 -21.01
C ILE A 51 9.74 -16.96 -19.81
N GLY A 52 9.33 -17.99 -19.07
CA GLY A 52 10.12 -18.61 -18.01
C GLY A 52 10.22 -17.77 -16.73
N LEU A 53 9.27 -16.85 -16.49
CA LEU A 53 9.26 -15.94 -15.33
C LEU A 53 8.70 -16.56 -14.05
N LEU A 54 8.12 -17.76 -14.11
CA LEU A 54 7.60 -18.44 -12.93
C LEU A 54 8.69 -19.13 -12.12
N GLY A 55 8.44 -19.30 -10.82
CA GLY A 55 9.27 -20.02 -9.87
C GLY A 55 10.32 -19.16 -9.19
N SER A 56 10.91 -19.72 -8.13
CA SER A 56 11.94 -19.08 -7.31
C SER A 56 13.18 -18.72 -8.12
N ALA A 57 13.77 -17.57 -7.82
CA ALA A 57 15.08 -17.18 -8.33
C ALA A 57 16.23 -17.98 -7.68
N GLY A 58 15.96 -18.73 -6.60
CA GLY A 58 16.98 -19.44 -5.83
C GLY A 58 17.79 -18.51 -4.91
N THR A 59 17.42 -17.25 -4.81
CA THR A 59 17.98 -16.21 -3.95
C THR A 59 16.95 -15.71 -2.95
N GLY A 60 17.39 -15.09 -1.88
CA GLY A 60 16.53 -14.35 -0.95
C GLY A 60 16.76 -12.86 -1.12
N ASN A 61 15.72 -12.06 -0.83
CA ASN A 61 15.88 -10.62 -0.73
C ASN A 61 16.69 -10.25 0.53
N VAL A 62 16.98 -8.96 0.70
CA VAL A 62 17.75 -8.41 1.83
C VAL A 62 17.15 -8.76 3.21
N GLN A 63 15.92 -9.21 3.27
CA GLN A 63 15.22 -9.61 4.48
C GLN A 63 15.08 -11.14 4.65
N GLY A 64 15.71 -11.91 3.74
CA GLY A 64 15.72 -13.39 3.77
C GLY A 64 14.43 -14.04 3.27
N GLU A 65 13.56 -13.30 2.58
CA GLU A 65 12.39 -13.84 1.89
C GLU A 65 12.80 -14.42 0.53
N VAL A 66 12.16 -15.51 0.12
CA VAL A 66 12.46 -16.16 -1.16
C VAL A 66 11.99 -15.26 -2.29
N GLN A 67 12.92 -14.75 -3.10
CA GLN A 67 12.61 -13.96 -4.29
C GLN A 67 12.09 -14.87 -5.41
N GLN A 68 11.03 -14.41 -6.06
CA GLN A 68 10.61 -14.96 -7.35
C GLN A 68 11.41 -14.30 -8.47
N LYS A 69 11.55 -14.97 -9.62
CA LYS A 69 12.25 -14.39 -10.77
C LYS A 69 11.61 -13.09 -11.24
N LEU A 70 10.28 -13.01 -11.13
CA LEU A 70 9.53 -11.84 -11.56
C LEU A 70 9.75 -10.63 -10.64
N ASP A 71 10.05 -10.84 -9.34
CA ASP A 71 10.41 -9.74 -8.42
C ASP A 71 11.66 -9.02 -8.90
N ILE A 72 12.69 -9.77 -9.27
CA ILE A 72 13.97 -9.22 -9.79
C ILE A 72 13.71 -8.44 -11.09
N ILE A 73 12.96 -9.02 -12.01
CA ILE A 73 12.68 -8.39 -13.30
C ILE A 73 11.84 -7.12 -13.11
N ALA A 74 10.83 -7.16 -12.25
CA ALA A 74 10.00 -6.01 -11.94
C ALA A 74 10.83 -4.86 -11.32
N ASN A 75 11.73 -5.20 -10.39
CA ASN A 75 12.64 -4.26 -9.77
C ASN A 75 13.55 -3.60 -10.82
N ASP A 76 14.21 -4.41 -11.65
CA ASP A 76 15.13 -3.91 -12.67
C ASP A 76 14.41 -3.04 -13.72
N LEU A 77 13.24 -3.45 -14.17
CA LEU A 77 12.41 -2.66 -15.10
C LEU A 77 12.02 -1.30 -14.51
N LEU A 78 11.63 -1.24 -13.23
CA LEU A 78 11.27 0.02 -12.58
C LEU A 78 12.50 0.95 -12.46
N ILE A 79 13.63 0.42 -12.03
CA ILE A 79 14.88 1.19 -11.95
C ILE A 79 15.27 1.73 -13.33
N ASP A 80 15.28 0.87 -14.36
CA ASP A 80 15.64 1.25 -15.72
C ASP A 80 14.68 2.27 -16.34
N GLY A 81 13.38 2.11 -16.08
CA GLY A 81 12.34 2.96 -16.61
C GLY A 81 12.39 4.41 -16.09
N VAL A 82 12.94 4.64 -14.90
CA VAL A 82 13.04 5.98 -14.31
C VAL A 82 14.41 6.64 -14.42
N LYS A 83 15.43 5.95 -14.94
CA LYS A 83 16.81 6.45 -15.05
C LYS A 83 16.94 7.79 -15.80
N ALA A 84 16.06 8.04 -16.77
CA ALA A 84 16.11 9.26 -17.57
C ALA A 84 15.42 10.47 -16.90
N CYS A 85 14.72 10.27 -15.76
CA CYS A 85 13.97 11.33 -15.09
C CYS A 85 14.93 12.30 -14.38
N GLN A 86 15.08 13.51 -14.93
CA GLN A 86 16.01 14.53 -14.42
C GLN A 86 15.58 15.08 -13.05
N SER A 87 14.31 15.01 -12.71
CA SER A 87 13.77 15.46 -11.41
C SER A 87 13.91 14.44 -10.29
N LEU A 88 14.34 13.20 -10.60
CA LEU A 88 14.48 12.10 -9.64
C LEU A 88 15.90 12.07 -9.06
N ALA A 89 16.03 12.42 -7.78
CA ALA A 89 17.31 12.35 -7.07
C ALA A 89 17.74 10.88 -6.83
N GLY A 90 16.81 10.03 -6.44
CA GLY A 90 17.05 8.62 -6.19
C GLY A 90 15.79 7.86 -5.84
N LEU A 91 15.93 6.56 -5.69
CA LEU A 91 14.83 5.65 -5.37
C LEU A 91 15.21 4.67 -4.26
N ALA A 92 14.20 4.11 -3.60
CA ALA A 92 14.31 3.00 -2.67
C ALA A 92 13.30 1.91 -3.07
N SER A 93 13.76 0.67 -3.10
CA SER A 93 12.96 -0.51 -3.42
C SER A 93 12.89 -1.45 -2.23
N GLU A 94 11.78 -2.14 -2.08
CA GLU A 94 11.63 -3.22 -1.10
C GLU A 94 12.68 -4.32 -1.26
N GLU A 95 13.11 -4.57 -2.51
CA GLU A 95 14.04 -5.63 -2.87
C GLU A 95 15.51 -5.26 -2.69
N MET A 96 15.82 -4.01 -2.33
CA MET A 96 17.18 -3.48 -2.24
C MET A 96 17.47 -2.92 -0.84
N GLU A 97 18.64 -3.25 -0.28
CA GLU A 97 19.03 -2.82 1.07
C GLU A 97 19.22 -1.30 1.18
N LEU A 98 19.78 -0.68 0.17
CA LEU A 98 20.14 0.74 0.16
C LEU A 98 19.44 1.50 -0.99
N PRO A 99 19.21 2.80 -0.81
CA PRO A 99 18.68 3.62 -1.89
C PRO A 99 19.65 3.69 -3.08
N VAL A 100 19.09 3.78 -4.27
CA VAL A 100 19.83 3.93 -5.51
C VAL A 100 19.80 5.39 -5.94
N PRO A 101 20.97 6.07 -6.04
CA PRO A 101 21.01 7.40 -6.63
C PRO A 101 20.75 7.30 -8.15
N ILE A 102 19.88 8.19 -8.66
CA ILE A 102 19.61 8.30 -10.10
C ILE A 102 20.37 9.50 -10.65
N GLN A 103 19.92 10.72 -10.42
CA GLN A 103 20.68 11.92 -10.76
C GLN A 103 21.56 12.39 -9.58
N GLY A 104 21.31 11.87 -8.37
CA GLY A 104 21.94 12.29 -7.11
C GLY A 104 21.38 13.59 -6.55
N THR A 105 20.92 14.48 -7.43
CA THR A 105 20.19 15.72 -7.14
C THR A 105 18.84 15.68 -7.84
N GLY A 106 17.87 16.49 -7.40
CA GLY A 106 16.52 16.53 -7.97
C GLY A 106 15.45 16.73 -6.91
N ASP A 107 14.24 17.03 -7.36
CA ASP A 107 13.14 17.42 -6.47
C ASP A 107 12.44 16.22 -5.79
N TYR A 108 12.58 15.01 -6.34
CA TYR A 108 11.75 13.87 -5.96
C TYR A 108 12.57 12.65 -5.57
N LEU A 109 11.95 11.85 -4.71
CA LEU A 109 12.38 10.52 -4.28
C LEU A 109 11.25 9.54 -4.61
N LEU A 110 11.58 8.39 -5.21
CA LEU A 110 10.65 7.33 -5.53
C LEU A 110 10.84 6.15 -4.57
N LEU A 111 9.76 5.66 -3.97
CA LEU A 111 9.73 4.43 -3.18
C LEU A 111 8.76 3.46 -3.84
N PHE A 112 9.11 2.18 -3.90
CA PHE A 112 8.21 1.19 -4.48
C PHE A 112 8.45 -0.22 -3.92
N ASP A 113 7.35 -0.99 -3.87
CA ASP A 113 7.34 -2.44 -3.89
C ASP A 113 7.14 -2.84 -5.36
N PRO A 114 8.12 -3.49 -5.99
CA PRO A 114 8.00 -3.80 -7.42
C PRO A 114 6.89 -4.80 -7.71
N LEU A 115 6.61 -5.74 -6.78
CA LEU A 115 5.63 -6.78 -7.02
C LEU A 115 4.99 -7.34 -5.75
N ASP A 116 4.08 -6.56 -5.14
CA ASP A 116 3.24 -7.01 -4.01
C ASP A 116 2.51 -8.30 -4.33
N GLY A 117 2.53 -9.22 -3.38
CA GLY A 117 1.84 -10.49 -3.50
C GLY A 117 2.56 -11.53 -4.33
N SER A 118 3.88 -11.47 -4.45
CA SER A 118 4.72 -12.35 -5.28
C SER A 118 4.50 -13.86 -5.02
N SER A 119 4.10 -14.27 -3.83
CA SER A 119 3.68 -15.65 -3.54
C SER A 119 2.48 -16.14 -4.37
N ASN A 120 1.75 -15.24 -5.01
CA ASN A 120 0.60 -15.54 -5.85
C ASN A 120 0.96 -15.71 -7.34
N ILE A 121 2.19 -15.47 -7.75
CA ILE A 121 2.64 -15.54 -9.15
C ILE A 121 2.38 -16.93 -9.72
N ASP A 122 2.86 -17.96 -9.04
CA ASP A 122 2.81 -19.35 -9.52
C ASP A 122 1.41 -19.96 -9.53
N VAL A 123 0.45 -19.33 -8.83
CA VAL A 123 -0.95 -19.77 -8.76
C VAL A 123 -1.91 -18.87 -9.53
N ASN A 124 -1.36 -17.91 -10.30
CA ASN A 124 -2.11 -17.03 -11.20
C ASN A 124 -3.20 -16.20 -10.48
N VAL A 125 -2.90 -15.69 -9.29
CA VAL A 125 -3.74 -14.74 -8.55
C VAL A 125 -3.16 -13.34 -8.71
N SER A 126 -4.00 -12.32 -8.60
CA SER A 126 -3.62 -10.92 -8.81
C SER A 126 -2.45 -10.50 -7.92
N ILE A 127 -1.49 -9.82 -8.51
CA ILE A 127 -0.30 -9.22 -7.93
C ILE A 127 -0.24 -7.75 -8.37
N GLY A 128 0.73 -6.97 -7.89
CA GLY A 128 0.83 -5.59 -8.37
C GLY A 128 2.04 -4.83 -7.89
N THR A 129 2.24 -3.65 -8.45
CA THR A 129 3.27 -2.70 -8.07
C THR A 129 2.68 -1.62 -7.18
N ILE A 130 3.34 -1.28 -6.08
CA ILE A 130 2.98 -0.16 -5.20
C ILE A 130 4.07 0.89 -5.30
N PHE A 131 3.71 2.16 -5.38
CA PHE A 131 4.68 3.25 -5.43
C PHE A 131 4.22 4.48 -4.64
N SER A 132 5.20 5.24 -4.15
CA SER A 132 4.98 6.58 -3.62
C SER A 132 6.12 7.51 -4.01
N ILE A 133 5.82 8.81 -4.05
CA ILE A 133 6.77 9.86 -4.36
C ILE A 133 6.80 10.84 -3.19
N LEU A 134 8.01 11.10 -2.70
CA LEU A 134 8.30 12.14 -1.72
C LEU A 134 8.97 13.32 -2.41
N LYS A 135 8.79 14.52 -1.84
CA LYS A 135 9.58 15.67 -2.25
C LYS A 135 10.87 15.72 -1.42
N LYS A 136 12.02 15.78 -2.10
CA LYS A 136 13.31 15.94 -1.44
C LYS A 136 13.39 17.33 -0.77
N GLN A 137 13.81 17.38 0.50
CA GLN A 137 13.84 18.64 1.26
C GLN A 137 14.89 19.62 0.73
N ASP A 138 16.10 19.12 0.42
CA ASP A 138 17.15 19.89 -0.25
C ASP A 138 17.51 19.22 -1.60
N PRO A 139 16.97 19.72 -2.73
CA PRO A 139 17.21 19.13 -4.04
C PRO A 139 18.67 19.16 -4.49
N GLN A 140 19.51 20.01 -3.91
CA GLN A 140 20.91 20.17 -4.28
C GLN A 140 21.86 19.35 -3.40
N ALA A 141 21.44 18.94 -2.21
CA ALA A 141 22.25 18.10 -1.34
C ALA A 141 22.45 16.70 -1.93
N PRO A 142 23.60 16.04 -1.71
CA PRO A 142 23.76 14.63 -2.06
C PRO A 142 22.71 13.75 -1.41
N LEU A 143 22.28 12.72 -2.15
CA LEU A 143 21.27 11.77 -1.67
C LEU A 143 21.76 11.01 -0.43
N GLN A 144 20.92 10.92 0.58
CA GLN A 144 21.13 10.13 1.80
C GLN A 144 19.91 9.26 2.11
N THR A 145 20.10 8.17 2.82
CA THR A 145 19.01 7.31 3.29
C THR A 145 17.99 8.08 4.12
N SER A 146 18.45 9.03 4.94
CA SER A 146 17.59 9.89 5.77
C SER A 146 16.61 10.75 4.96
N ASP A 147 16.89 11.03 3.69
CA ASP A 147 15.99 11.82 2.83
C ASP A 147 14.65 11.09 2.60
N PHE A 148 14.67 9.76 2.65
CA PHE A 148 13.48 8.91 2.48
C PHE A 148 12.68 8.74 3.79
N LEU A 149 13.33 8.85 4.96
CA LEU A 149 12.71 8.56 6.25
C LEU A 149 11.75 9.67 6.70
N LEU A 150 10.69 9.86 5.93
CA LEU A 150 9.64 10.84 6.19
C LEU A 150 8.31 10.12 6.48
N SER A 151 7.49 10.72 7.34
CA SER A 151 6.16 10.16 7.62
C SER A 151 5.28 10.16 6.36
N GLY A 152 4.25 9.30 6.33
CA GLY A 152 3.34 9.17 5.20
C GLY A 152 2.69 10.49 4.77
N ARG A 153 2.62 11.49 5.67
CA ARG A 153 2.09 12.83 5.37
C ARG A 153 2.90 13.62 4.35
N HIS A 154 4.16 13.24 4.10
CA HIS A 154 5.05 13.93 3.16
C HIS A 154 4.95 13.38 1.72
N GLN A 155 4.12 12.37 1.47
CA GLN A 155 3.88 11.87 0.12
C GLN A 155 3.20 12.95 -0.73
N VAL A 156 3.75 13.21 -1.92
CA VAL A 156 3.16 14.13 -2.92
C VAL A 156 2.36 13.36 -3.97
N ALA A 157 2.62 12.07 -4.11
CA ALA A 157 1.84 11.14 -4.91
C ALA A 157 1.97 9.73 -4.33
N ALA A 158 0.93 8.93 -4.47
CA ALA A 158 0.98 7.49 -4.24
C ALA A 158 0.01 6.77 -5.16
N GLY A 159 0.37 5.54 -5.52
CA GLY A 159 -0.46 4.72 -6.36
C GLY A 159 -0.09 3.25 -6.30
N TYR A 160 -0.93 2.44 -6.88
CA TYR A 160 -0.61 1.05 -7.19
C TYR A 160 -1.16 0.66 -8.56
N VAL A 161 -0.56 -0.36 -9.13
CA VAL A 161 -1.09 -1.03 -10.32
C VAL A 161 -1.34 -2.49 -9.95
N VAL A 162 -2.58 -2.96 -10.10
CA VAL A 162 -2.93 -4.36 -9.91
C VAL A 162 -2.97 -5.08 -11.26
N TYR A 163 -2.22 -6.17 -11.37
CA TYR A 163 -2.14 -7.05 -12.52
C TYR A 163 -3.08 -8.24 -12.27
N GLY A 164 -4.26 -8.22 -12.87
CA GLY A 164 -5.31 -9.22 -12.70
C GLY A 164 -6.10 -9.40 -13.99
N PRO A 165 -7.40 -9.77 -13.92
CA PRO A 165 -8.26 -9.86 -15.11
C PRO A 165 -8.25 -8.59 -15.96
N GLN A 166 -8.16 -7.44 -15.30
CA GLN A 166 -7.81 -6.15 -15.89
C GLN A 166 -6.56 -5.64 -15.19
N THR A 167 -5.71 -4.90 -15.91
CA THR A 167 -4.66 -4.11 -15.30
C THR A 167 -5.24 -2.74 -14.95
N THR A 168 -5.37 -2.47 -13.65
CA THR A 168 -6.01 -1.26 -13.14
C THR A 168 -5.04 -0.52 -12.23
N MET A 169 -5.00 0.80 -12.34
CA MET A 169 -4.19 1.68 -11.50
C MET A 169 -5.09 2.57 -10.64
N ALA A 170 -4.77 2.72 -9.37
CA ALA A 170 -5.29 3.79 -8.53
C ALA A 170 -4.17 4.80 -8.24
N LEU A 171 -4.50 6.09 -8.24
CA LEU A 171 -3.55 7.17 -8.02
C LEU A 171 -4.18 8.26 -7.14
N THR A 172 -3.39 8.79 -6.21
CA THR A 172 -3.67 10.05 -5.51
C THR A 172 -2.51 11.03 -5.68
N LEU A 173 -2.89 12.30 -5.78
CA LEU A 173 -1.98 13.46 -5.78
C LEU A 173 -2.29 14.38 -4.58
N GLY A 174 -2.91 13.82 -3.53
CA GLY A 174 -3.31 14.54 -2.32
C GLY A 174 -4.64 15.31 -2.44
N ASP A 175 -5.44 15.04 -3.48
CA ASP A 175 -6.77 15.63 -3.69
C ASP A 175 -7.72 14.57 -4.28
N GLY A 176 -8.11 13.63 -3.43
CA GLY A 176 -8.92 12.48 -3.84
C GLY A 176 -8.13 11.38 -4.53
N VAL A 177 -8.84 10.38 -5.04
CA VAL A 177 -8.29 9.20 -5.73
C VAL A 177 -8.96 9.04 -7.08
N VAL A 178 -8.17 8.75 -8.11
CA VAL A 178 -8.62 8.42 -9.45
C VAL A 178 -8.25 7.00 -9.85
N MET A 179 -8.99 6.38 -10.75
CA MET A 179 -8.67 5.06 -11.28
C MET A 179 -8.57 5.07 -12.80
N PHE A 180 -7.60 4.29 -13.28
CA PHE A 180 -7.35 4.04 -14.70
C PHE A 180 -7.36 2.53 -14.98
N THR A 181 -7.67 2.16 -16.22
CA THR A 181 -7.46 0.80 -16.71
C THR A 181 -6.53 0.82 -17.92
N LEU A 182 -5.69 -0.20 -18.05
CA LEU A 182 -4.77 -0.35 -19.18
C LEU A 182 -5.53 -0.85 -20.41
N ASN A 183 -5.50 -0.07 -21.48
CA ASN A 183 -5.87 -0.55 -22.81
C ASN A 183 -4.70 -1.39 -23.34
N LYS A 184 -4.82 -2.71 -23.32
CA LYS A 184 -3.76 -3.64 -23.76
C LYS A 184 -3.40 -3.53 -25.24
N VAL A 185 -4.27 -2.90 -26.06
CA VAL A 185 -4.01 -2.71 -27.50
C VAL A 185 -3.11 -1.49 -27.73
N THR A 186 -3.37 -0.39 -27.01
CA THR A 186 -2.60 0.86 -27.17
C THR A 186 -1.46 1.00 -26.17
N GLY A 187 -1.45 0.23 -25.08
CA GLY A 187 -0.50 0.36 -23.97
C GLY A 187 -0.77 1.58 -23.07
N GLU A 188 -1.90 2.27 -23.25
CA GLU A 188 -2.24 3.47 -22.50
C GLU A 188 -3.18 3.20 -21.34
N PHE A 189 -2.93 3.84 -20.20
CA PHE A 189 -3.88 3.89 -19.09
C PHE A 189 -4.96 4.94 -19.37
N LEU A 190 -6.22 4.51 -19.34
CA LEU A 190 -7.39 5.33 -19.60
C LEU A 190 -8.19 5.55 -18.30
N LEU A 191 -8.58 6.79 -18.04
CA LEU A 191 -9.36 7.18 -16.86
C LEU A 191 -10.74 6.51 -16.89
N ILE A 192 -11.07 5.78 -15.81
CA ILE A 192 -12.36 5.09 -15.63
C ILE A 192 -13.16 5.63 -14.45
N LYS A 193 -12.49 6.25 -13.47
CA LYS A 193 -13.15 6.96 -12.36
C LYS A 193 -12.32 8.19 -12.00
N ASP A 194 -12.95 9.32 -11.94
CA ASP A 194 -12.37 10.63 -11.58
C ASP A 194 -12.51 10.96 -10.09
N ALA A 195 -13.34 10.21 -9.37
CA ALA A 195 -13.51 10.30 -7.92
C ALA A 195 -13.83 8.91 -7.32
N VAL A 196 -12.90 8.37 -6.56
CA VAL A 196 -13.06 7.12 -5.82
C VAL A 196 -13.34 7.44 -4.37
N THR A 197 -14.42 6.89 -3.83
CA THR A 197 -14.78 7.06 -2.42
C THR A 197 -15.03 5.73 -1.76
N ILE A 198 -14.56 5.57 -0.52
CA ILE A 198 -14.83 4.41 0.33
C ILE A 198 -16.07 4.68 1.16
N ALA A 199 -17.03 3.74 1.17
CA ALA A 199 -18.18 3.84 2.05
C ALA A 199 -17.74 3.87 3.53
N HIS A 200 -18.31 4.78 4.31
CA HIS A 200 -18.01 4.92 5.75
C HIS A 200 -18.26 3.62 6.54
N SER A 201 -19.34 2.93 6.23
CA SER A 201 -19.76 1.67 6.85
C SER A 201 -19.63 0.52 5.85
N THR A 202 -19.31 -0.66 6.33
CA THR A 202 -19.13 -1.84 5.47
C THR A 202 -19.72 -3.11 6.09
N LYS A 203 -19.79 -4.16 5.26
CA LYS A 203 -20.08 -5.56 5.64
C LYS A 203 -19.03 -6.52 5.10
N GLU A 204 -17.84 -6.04 4.77
CA GLU A 204 -16.75 -6.86 4.24
C GLU A 204 -15.46 -6.63 5.04
N PHE A 205 -14.74 -7.72 5.31
CA PHE A 205 -13.40 -7.67 5.89
C PHE A 205 -12.49 -8.69 5.24
N ALA A 206 -11.19 -8.38 5.20
CA ALA A 206 -10.14 -9.23 4.67
C ALA A 206 -9.06 -9.42 5.74
N ILE A 207 -8.78 -10.68 6.09
CA ILE A 207 -7.73 -11.05 7.03
C ILE A 207 -7.39 -12.53 6.85
N ASN A 208 -6.14 -12.93 7.10
CA ASN A 208 -5.78 -14.34 7.09
C ASN A 208 -6.30 -15.06 8.33
N MET A 209 -7.49 -15.64 8.25
CA MET A 209 -8.17 -16.33 9.36
C MET A 209 -7.35 -17.46 10.00
N SER A 210 -6.41 -18.06 9.28
CA SER A 210 -5.56 -19.12 9.82
C SER A 210 -4.69 -18.65 10.99
N ASN A 211 -4.48 -17.34 11.12
CA ASN A 211 -3.68 -16.71 12.17
C ASN A 211 -4.49 -16.27 13.40
N MET A 212 -5.80 -16.51 13.44
CA MET A 212 -6.69 -16.04 14.51
C MET A 212 -6.20 -16.38 15.92
N ARG A 213 -5.63 -17.56 16.11
CA ARG A 213 -5.06 -18.03 17.41
C ARG A 213 -3.83 -17.25 17.88
N HIS A 214 -3.24 -16.43 17.01
CA HIS A 214 -2.02 -15.67 17.26
C HIS A 214 -2.24 -14.15 17.32
N TRP A 215 -3.45 -13.68 17.07
CA TRP A 215 -3.74 -12.24 17.13
C TRP A 215 -3.86 -11.75 18.56
N ALA A 216 -3.59 -10.46 18.75
CA ALA A 216 -3.93 -9.75 19.97
C ALA A 216 -5.45 -9.74 20.19
N ASP A 217 -5.86 -9.72 21.47
CA ASP A 217 -7.29 -9.80 21.87
C ASP A 217 -8.23 -8.80 21.18
N PRO A 218 -7.84 -7.51 20.98
CA PRO A 218 -8.73 -6.56 20.29
C PRO A 218 -9.06 -6.97 18.85
N VAL A 219 -8.08 -7.48 18.09
CA VAL A 219 -8.30 -7.93 16.72
C VAL A 219 -9.15 -9.21 16.69
N ARG A 220 -8.84 -10.16 17.58
CA ARG A 220 -9.62 -11.39 17.69
C ARG A 220 -11.07 -11.09 18.02
N ARG A 221 -11.35 -10.24 19.03
CA ARG A 221 -12.71 -9.82 19.40
C ARG A 221 -13.43 -9.15 18.23
N TYR A 222 -12.79 -8.22 17.52
CA TYR A 222 -13.38 -7.57 16.35
C TYR A 222 -13.83 -8.58 15.29
N VAL A 223 -13.00 -9.58 14.99
CA VAL A 223 -13.33 -10.61 14.01
C VAL A 223 -14.45 -11.54 14.54
N GLU A 224 -14.42 -11.93 15.81
CA GLU A 224 -15.48 -12.72 16.44
C GLU A 224 -16.83 -12.00 16.37
N GLU A 225 -16.86 -10.68 16.60
CA GLU A 225 -18.06 -9.87 16.44
C GLU A 225 -18.57 -9.84 14.99
N CYS A 226 -17.66 -9.74 14.00
CA CYS A 226 -18.02 -9.83 12.59
C CYS A 226 -18.61 -11.21 12.24
N LEU A 227 -18.06 -12.29 12.80
CA LEU A 227 -18.52 -13.66 12.57
C LEU A 227 -19.84 -13.99 13.28
N ALA A 228 -20.15 -13.30 14.38
CA ALA A 228 -21.41 -13.49 15.12
C ALA A 228 -22.65 -13.05 14.31
N GLY A 229 -22.47 -12.31 13.22
CA GLY A 229 -23.53 -11.93 12.31
C GLY A 229 -24.58 -10.98 12.90
N ALA A 230 -25.75 -10.96 12.30
CA ALA A 230 -26.84 -10.04 12.67
C ALA A 230 -27.36 -10.25 14.11
N GLY A 231 -27.19 -11.44 14.66
CA GLY A 231 -27.55 -11.75 16.07
C GLY A 231 -26.53 -11.30 17.09
N GLY A 232 -25.34 -10.89 16.67
CA GLY A 232 -24.24 -10.43 17.52
C GLY A 232 -24.24 -8.93 17.78
N ALA A 233 -23.21 -8.46 18.48
CA ALA A 233 -23.05 -7.06 18.89
C ALA A 233 -23.05 -6.06 17.71
N ARG A 234 -22.61 -6.48 16.52
CA ARG A 234 -22.55 -5.64 15.32
C ARG A 234 -23.89 -5.51 14.59
N SER A 235 -24.87 -6.37 14.87
CA SER A 235 -26.20 -6.41 14.21
C SER A 235 -26.13 -6.40 12.67
N LYS A 236 -25.04 -6.95 12.10
CA LYS A 236 -24.75 -7.02 10.67
C LYS A 236 -24.15 -8.38 10.30
N ASP A 237 -24.49 -8.90 9.12
CA ASP A 237 -23.82 -10.06 8.54
C ASP A 237 -22.62 -9.59 7.72
N PHE A 238 -21.42 -9.96 8.16
CA PHE A 238 -20.19 -9.64 7.47
C PHE A 238 -19.73 -10.78 6.55
N ASN A 239 -19.11 -10.44 5.43
CA ASN A 239 -18.47 -11.38 4.52
C ASN A 239 -16.96 -11.24 4.61
N MET A 240 -16.26 -12.34 4.84
CA MET A 240 -14.80 -12.39 4.74
C MET A 240 -14.39 -12.52 3.28
N ARG A 241 -13.44 -11.68 2.85
CA ARG A 241 -12.88 -11.65 1.49
C ARG A 241 -11.36 -11.48 1.59
N TRP A 242 -10.62 -12.55 1.40
CA TRP A 242 -9.17 -12.58 1.50
C TRP A 242 -8.56 -13.06 0.17
N ILE A 243 -7.72 -12.23 -0.47
CA ILE A 243 -7.05 -12.54 -1.75
C ILE A 243 -5.59 -12.91 -1.50
N ALA A 244 -5.00 -12.46 -0.40
CA ALA A 244 -3.60 -12.64 -0.02
C ALA A 244 -2.62 -11.85 -0.92
N SER A 245 -3.05 -10.72 -1.46
CA SER A 245 -2.26 -9.71 -2.15
C SER A 245 -2.80 -8.36 -1.71
N MET A 246 -1.96 -7.50 -1.16
CA MET A 246 -2.41 -6.22 -0.60
C MET A 246 -3.02 -5.32 -1.67
N VAL A 247 -2.40 -5.25 -2.86
CA VAL A 247 -2.96 -4.45 -3.98
C VAL A 247 -4.36 -4.90 -4.36
N ALA A 248 -4.63 -6.21 -4.38
CA ALA A 248 -5.93 -6.74 -4.76
C ALA A 248 -6.98 -6.55 -3.66
N ASP A 249 -6.61 -6.80 -2.40
CA ASP A 249 -7.49 -6.59 -1.25
C ASP A 249 -7.83 -5.09 -1.09
N VAL A 250 -6.84 -4.17 -1.21
CA VAL A 250 -7.05 -2.72 -1.15
C VAL A 250 -7.85 -2.23 -2.36
N HIS A 251 -7.61 -2.77 -3.55
CA HIS A 251 -8.43 -2.44 -4.73
C HIS A 251 -9.90 -2.77 -4.51
N ARG A 252 -10.18 -3.90 -3.84
CA ARG A 252 -11.55 -4.25 -3.44
C ARG A 252 -12.12 -3.26 -2.43
N VAL A 253 -11.34 -2.85 -1.41
CA VAL A 253 -11.74 -1.85 -0.41
C VAL A 253 -12.08 -0.51 -1.08
N LEU A 254 -11.23 0.00 -1.98
CA LEU A 254 -11.47 1.23 -2.73
C LEU A 254 -12.71 1.14 -3.63
N SER A 255 -13.03 -0.06 -4.14
CA SER A 255 -14.13 -0.25 -5.08
C SER A 255 -15.48 -0.46 -4.41
N ARG A 256 -15.54 -1.07 -3.20
CA ARG A 256 -16.77 -1.54 -2.55
C ARG A 256 -16.91 -1.16 -1.08
N GLY A 257 -15.88 -0.59 -0.48
CA GLY A 257 -15.73 -0.53 0.96
C GLY A 257 -15.23 -1.87 1.52
N GLY A 258 -14.89 -1.87 2.79
CA GLY A 258 -14.33 -3.04 3.48
C GLY A 258 -13.23 -2.64 4.42
N VAL A 259 -12.68 -3.65 5.11
CA VAL A 259 -11.49 -3.51 5.95
C VAL A 259 -10.47 -4.56 5.53
N PHE A 260 -9.26 -4.13 5.23
CA PHE A 260 -8.09 -5.00 5.10
C PHE A 260 -7.29 -4.97 6.40
N MET A 261 -6.89 -6.14 6.89
CA MET A 261 -6.15 -6.29 8.14
C MET A 261 -4.97 -7.23 7.98
N TYR A 262 -3.79 -6.74 8.31
CA TYR A 262 -2.59 -7.54 8.53
C TYR A 262 -1.97 -7.15 9.89
N PRO A 263 -2.57 -7.67 11.01
CA PRO A 263 -2.19 -7.26 12.34
C PRO A 263 -0.87 -7.89 12.79
N TRP A 264 -0.34 -7.39 13.91
CA TRP A 264 0.73 -8.02 14.66
C TRP A 264 0.37 -9.46 15.06
N ASP A 265 1.37 -10.33 15.11
CA ASP A 265 1.25 -11.75 15.35
C ASP A 265 2.18 -12.20 16.49
N GLN A 266 1.66 -12.93 17.45
CA GLN A 266 2.41 -13.40 18.63
C GLN A 266 3.56 -14.34 18.31
N ARG A 267 3.60 -14.96 17.14
CA ARG A 267 4.70 -15.84 16.71
C ARG A 267 6.01 -15.08 16.50
N GLU A 268 5.92 -13.80 16.16
CA GLU A 268 7.06 -12.90 15.96
C GLU A 268 6.92 -11.66 16.84
N PRO A 269 7.03 -11.81 18.19
CA PRO A 269 6.68 -10.74 19.13
C PRO A 269 7.55 -9.48 19.00
N ASN A 270 8.76 -9.63 18.46
CA ASN A 270 9.71 -8.54 18.24
C ASN A 270 9.51 -7.81 16.91
N LYS A 271 8.64 -8.32 16.01
CA LYS A 271 8.30 -7.66 14.75
C LYS A 271 6.97 -6.94 14.90
N PRO A 272 6.88 -5.63 14.64
CA PRO A 272 5.64 -4.86 14.83
C PRO A 272 4.56 -5.21 13.80
N GLY A 273 4.89 -5.96 12.75
CA GLY A 273 4.00 -6.42 11.69
C GLY A 273 4.75 -7.16 10.59
N LYS A 274 4.08 -7.42 9.49
CA LYS A 274 4.66 -8.09 8.31
C LYS A 274 4.90 -7.15 7.14
N LEU A 275 4.01 -6.19 6.93
CA LEU A 275 4.06 -5.25 5.82
C LEU A 275 5.08 -4.14 6.09
N ARG A 276 5.68 -3.59 5.03
CA ARG A 276 6.66 -2.50 5.13
C ARG A 276 5.95 -1.17 5.24
N LEU A 277 6.43 -0.34 6.18
CA LEU A 277 5.85 0.99 6.40
C LEU A 277 5.98 1.85 5.14
N MET A 278 7.18 1.88 4.55
CA MET A 278 7.53 2.83 3.49
C MET A 278 7.02 2.43 2.12
N TYR A 279 7.07 1.13 1.79
CA TYR A 279 6.78 0.63 0.43
C TYR A 279 5.32 0.22 0.23
N GLU A 280 4.63 -0.19 1.31
CA GLU A 280 3.28 -0.74 1.25
C GLU A 280 2.30 0.07 2.08
N ALA A 281 2.54 0.20 3.40
CA ALA A 281 1.55 0.76 4.32
C ALA A 281 1.30 2.26 4.09
N ASN A 282 2.34 3.09 3.91
CA ASN A 282 2.21 4.52 3.65
C ASN A 282 1.48 4.83 2.34
N PRO A 283 1.88 4.29 1.16
CA PRO A 283 1.17 4.58 -0.08
C PRO A 283 -0.29 4.10 -0.06
N MET A 284 -0.56 2.90 0.47
CA MET A 284 -1.93 2.39 0.55
C MET A 284 -2.78 3.17 1.55
N SER A 285 -2.18 3.62 2.67
CA SER A 285 -2.88 4.48 3.64
C SER A 285 -3.21 5.84 3.06
N PHE A 286 -2.32 6.43 2.27
CA PHE A 286 -2.58 7.69 1.61
C PHE A 286 -3.75 7.57 0.64
N LEU A 287 -3.77 6.55 -0.21
CA LEU A 287 -4.91 6.28 -1.10
C LEU A 287 -6.22 6.10 -0.32
N VAL A 288 -6.20 5.30 0.74
CA VAL A 288 -7.41 5.01 1.54
C VAL A 288 -7.93 6.26 2.24
N GLU A 289 -7.05 7.07 2.87
CA GLU A 289 -7.45 8.32 3.52
C GLU A 289 -7.99 9.34 2.50
N GLN A 290 -7.35 9.48 1.33
CA GLN A 290 -7.81 10.36 0.25
C GLN A 290 -9.15 9.92 -0.37
N ALA A 291 -9.49 8.63 -0.26
CA ALA A 291 -10.80 8.10 -0.63
C ALA A 291 -11.85 8.19 0.49
N GLY A 292 -11.55 8.82 1.64
CA GLY A 292 -12.47 9.00 2.77
C GLY A 292 -12.49 7.84 3.77
N GLY A 293 -11.56 6.90 3.65
CA GLY A 293 -11.32 5.83 4.63
C GLY A 293 -10.38 6.27 5.75
N ALA A 294 -9.80 5.29 6.47
CA ALA A 294 -8.79 5.50 7.49
C ALA A 294 -7.79 4.34 7.53
N SER A 295 -6.65 4.56 8.18
CA SER A 295 -5.62 3.53 8.38
C SER A 295 -4.99 3.62 9.76
N THR A 296 -4.61 2.47 10.34
CA THR A 296 -4.01 2.40 11.68
C THR A 296 -3.10 1.18 11.82
N ASN A 297 -2.10 1.29 12.70
CA ASN A 297 -1.35 0.13 13.19
C ASN A 297 -2.03 -0.54 14.40
N GLY A 298 -3.21 -0.01 14.79
CA GLY A 298 -4.01 -0.40 15.95
C GLY A 298 -3.89 0.59 17.12
N THR A 299 -2.92 1.49 17.12
CA THR A 299 -2.74 2.53 18.14
C THR A 299 -2.67 3.93 17.56
N GLU A 300 -1.95 4.06 16.45
CA GLU A 300 -1.68 5.33 15.76
C GLU A 300 -2.16 5.25 14.32
N LEU A 301 -2.34 6.38 13.68
CA LEU A 301 -2.57 6.44 12.25
C LEU A 301 -1.28 6.10 11.50
N ILE A 302 -1.36 5.28 10.46
CA ILE A 302 -0.19 4.89 9.66
C ILE A 302 0.54 6.12 9.10
N MET A 303 -0.20 7.07 8.57
CA MET A 303 0.35 8.27 7.95
C MET A 303 1.15 9.17 8.92
N ASP A 304 0.92 9.04 10.24
CA ASP A 304 1.59 9.85 11.27
C ASP A 304 2.85 9.17 11.83
N LEU A 305 3.10 7.91 11.45
CA LEU A 305 4.29 7.20 11.91
C LEU A 305 5.56 7.81 11.30
N GLN A 306 6.57 8.02 12.15
CA GLN A 306 7.89 8.47 11.72
C GLN A 306 8.77 7.23 11.49
N PRO A 307 9.15 6.90 10.25
CA PRO A 307 10.01 5.75 9.99
C PRO A 307 11.42 5.98 10.55
N THR A 308 12.01 4.92 11.04
CA THR A 308 13.39 4.87 11.55
C THR A 308 14.32 4.08 10.64
N ASP A 309 13.74 3.28 9.75
CA ASP A 309 14.45 2.43 8.79
C ASP A 309 13.63 2.31 7.50
N LEU A 310 14.32 2.10 6.35
CA LEU A 310 13.67 1.93 5.04
C LEU A 310 12.78 0.69 5.00
N HIS A 311 13.21 -0.37 5.70
CA HIS A 311 12.52 -1.67 5.72
C HIS A 311 11.71 -1.89 7.01
N GLU A 312 11.41 -0.81 7.73
CA GLU A 312 10.60 -0.89 8.94
C GLU A 312 9.25 -1.55 8.63
N ARG A 313 8.91 -2.54 9.46
CA ARG A 313 7.64 -3.28 9.34
C ARG A 313 6.58 -2.69 10.26
N VAL A 314 5.33 -2.86 9.89
CA VAL A 314 4.20 -2.33 10.63
C VAL A 314 2.98 -3.23 10.54
N SER A 315 2.18 -3.24 11.59
CA SER A 315 0.81 -3.79 11.60
C SER A 315 -0.10 -2.85 10.79
N VAL A 316 -0.92 -3.38 9.89
CA VAL A 316 -1.77 -2.57 9.01
C VAL A 316 -3.22 -2.98 9.13
N MET A 317 -4.07 -2.00 9.40
CA MET A 317 -5.53 -2.09 9.29
C MET A 317 -6.01 -0.84 8.58
N LEU A 318 -6.70 -0.99 7.45
CA LEU A 318 -7.14 0.12 6.63
C LEU A 318 -8.47 -0.17 5.94
N GLY A 319 -9.23 0.87 5.64
CA GLY A 319 -10.49 0.76 4.92
C GLY A 319 -11.57 1.71 5.42
N SER A 320 -12.81 1.21 5.49
CA SER A 320 -13.98 1.97 5.92
C SER A 320 -13.77 2.59 7.31
N LYS A 321 -13.94 3.91 7.39
CA LYS A 321 -13.54 4.72 8.55
C LYS A 321 -14.19 4.27 9.86
N GLU A 322 -15.48 3.94 9.85
CA GLU A 322 -16.24 3.48 11.03
C GLU A 322 -15.57 2.25 11.68
N GLU A 323 -15.13 1.31 10.85
CA GLU A 323 -14.50 0.07 11.31
C GLU A 323 -13.08 0.29 11.85
N ILE A 324 -12.32 1.18 11.22
CA ILE A 324 -10.97 1.51 11.68
C ILE A 324 -11.00 2.29 13.00
N ASP A 325 -11.95 3.21 13.15
CA ASP A 325 -12.15 3.94 14.41
C ASP A 325 -12.50 2.99 15.55
N LEU A 326 -13.32 1.96 15.30
CA LEU A 326 -13.65 0.93 16.28
C LEU A 326 -12.42 0.12 16.70
N LEU A 327 -11.62 -0.37 15.74
CA LEU A 327 -10.39 -1.11 16.01
C LEU A 327 -9.37 -0.31 16.85
N ARG A 328 -9.31 1.01 16.66
CA ARG A 328 -8.45 1.90 17.46
C ARG A 328 -8.96 2.11 18.89
N GLN A 329 -10.27 2.25 19.08
CA GLN A 329 -10.88 2.46 20.39
C GLN A 329 -10.68 1.26 21.31
N ASP A 330 -10.83 0.06 20.81
CA ASP A 330 -10.68 -1.19 21.54
C ASP A 330 -9.27 -1.38 22.11
N ARG A 331 -8.23 -1.01 21.37
CA ARG A 331 -6.85 -1.08 21.87
C ARG A 331 -6.54 -0.03 22.93
N LYS A 332 -7.11 1.17 22.83
CA LYS A 332 -6.97 2.20 23.87
C LYS A 332 -7.59 1.78 25.19
N SER A 333 -8.79 1.19 25.16
CA SER A 333 -9.49 0.70 26.36
C SER A 333 -8.73 -0.43 27.06
N THR A 334 -8.12 -1.33 26.31
CA THR A 334 -7.34 -2.47 26.85
C THR A 334 -6.04 -1.97 27.53
N ARG A 335 -5.38 -0.96 27.01
CA ARG A 335 -4.21 -0.34 27.67
C ARG A 335 -4.56 0.37 28.97
N LEU A 336 -5.69 1.08 29.02
CA LEU A 336 -6.15 1.74 30.25
C LEU A 336 -6.50 0.70 31.34
N ASN A 337 -7.13 -0.39 30.99
CA ASN A 337 -7.46 -1.47 31.95
C ASN A 337 -6.20 -2.20 32.46
N SER A 338 -5.19 -2.40 31.63
CA SER A 338 -3.93 -3.02 32.07
C SER A 338 -3.14 -2.12 32.99
N SER A 339 -3.16 -0.79 32.79
CA SER A 339 -2.51 0.17 33.70
C SER A 339 -3.22 0.27 35.06
N HIS A 340 -4.54 0.11 35.10
CA HIS A 340 -5.29 0.04 36.36
C HIS A 340 -5.09 -1.29 37.11
N GLY A 341 -4.86 -2.40 36.41
CA GLY A 341 -4.54 -3.69 37.02
C GLY A 341 -3.22 -3.66 37.81
N TYR A 342 -2.22 -2.94 37.34
CA TYR A 342 -0.92 -2.78 38.05
C TYR A 342 -1.02 -1.88 39.30
N ILE A 343 -1.94 -0.91 39.33
CA ILE A 343 -2.13 -0.01 40.50
C ILE A 343 -2.84 -0.77 41.63
N SER A 344 -3.70 -1.73 41.35
CA SER A 344 -4.37 -2.54 42.38
C SER A 344 -3.43 -3.50 43.10
N TYR A 345 -2.37 -4.00 42.47
CA TYR A 345 -1.39 -4.88 43.11
C TYR A 345 -0.37 -4.15 43.99
N ALA A 346 -0.10 -2.87 43.71
CA ALA A 346 0.84 -2.08 44.52
C ALA A 346 0.27 -1.66 45.89
N VAL A 347 -1.05 -1.67 46.07
CA VAL A 347 -1.72 -1.28 47.35
C VAL A 347 -1.81 -2.45 48.33
N PHE A 348 -1.62 -3.70 47.89
CA PHE A 348 -1.74 -4.87 48.77
C PHE A 348 -0.40 -5.35 49.40
N CYS A 349 0.73 -4.72 49.05
CA CYS A 349 2.04 -5.08 49.61
C CYS A 349 2.51 -4.12 50.73
N LEU A 350 1.67 -3.23 51.23
CA LEU A 350 1.96 -2.35 52.36
C LEU A 350 0.90 -2.47 53.47
N LYS A 351 0.75 -3.67 54.01
CA LYS A 351 0.19 -3.90 55.34
C LYS A 351 0.84 -5.08 56.01
#